data_740bf9325297e3eace9b6dcb69ef98cf
#
_entry.id   740bf9325297e3eace9b6dcb69ef98cf
#
_cell.length_a   1.000
_cell.length_b   1.000
_cell.length_c   1.000
_cell.angle_alpha   90.00
_cell.angle_beta   90.00
_cell.angle_gamma   90.00
#
_symmetry.space_group_name_H-M   'P 1'
#
loop_
_entity.id
_entity.type
_entity.pdbx_description
1 polymer ?
#
loop_
_entity_poly.entity_id
_entity_poly.type
_entity_poly.pdbx_seq_one_letter_code
_entity_poly.pdbx_strand_id
1 'polypeptide(L)'
;MFLPKFGASTDLFKTALEGMKELQGYGFDFFEILVQEPFGTPGKLMKEQKEIIEFVKENNLFLLGHPPHWGEIASMHEGIRKAWVNEYKESIEISQKLGIKKLVVHPHTKKYPKGESFEEEMRENNIQSLTEINDYGKDHGVTIVLENVPRKESVFGFGDFKHLADNVDGLKVLIDIGHAHIYYGMDNVFKYLKAFMPKIDHLHFHDNYGEEDDHLPIGACSIDYKSVVEFLKKKKYDKTITFEIFTKDKDYASISMQKIKGMWGVK
;
A
#
# COMPACT_ATOMS: atom_id res chain seq x y z
N MET A 1 25.24 -1.89 -4.80
CA MET A 1 24.48 -1.77 -3.54
C MET A 1 23.03 -2.02 -3.91
N PHE A 2 22.31 -2.88 -3.19
CA PHE A 2 20.87 -3.02 -3.37
C PHE A 2 20.21 -1.79 -2.75
N LEU A 3 19.52 -1.01 -3.56
CA LEU A 3 18.83 0.20 -3.14
C LEU A 3 17.39 0.12 -3.66
N PRO A 4 16.40 0.27 -2.78
CA PRO A 4 15.00 0.34 -3.22
C PRO A 4 14.74 1.64 -3.98
N LYS A 5 13.62 1.65 -4.71
CA LYS A 5 13.05 2.86 -5.28
C LYS A 5 12.18 3.54 -4.25
N PHE A 6 12.25 4.87 -4.19
CA PHE A 6 11.55 5.68 -3.21
C PHE A 6 10.48 6.53 -3.86
N GLY A 7 9.28 6.48 -3.32
CA GLY A 7 8.14 7.26 -3.80
C GLY A 7 7.36 7.92 -2.67
N ALA A 8 6.34 8.66 -3.03
CA ALA A 8 5.40 9.26 -2.10
C ALA A 8 3.96 9.06 -2.58
N SER A 9 3.02 8.96 -1.64
CA SER A 9 1.60 8.94 -1.91
C SER A 9 1.10 10.35 -2.29
N THR A 10 0.18 10.42 -3.27
CA THR A 10 -0.48 11.67 -3.62
C THR A 10 -1.58 12.02 -2.63
N ASP A 11 -2.08 13.26 -2.69
CA ASP A 11 -3.09 13.77 -1.78
C ASP A 11 -4.50 13.30 -2.18
N LEU A 12 -5.28 12.79 -1.22
CA LEU A 12 -6.68 12.35 -1.43
C LEU A 12 -7.60 13.48 -1.93
N PHE A 13 -7.31 14.72 -1.56
CA PHE A 13 -8.16 15.88 -1.88
C PHE A 13 -7.73 16.63 -3.15
N LYS A 14 -6.93 15.99 -3.99
CA LYS A 14 -6.43 16.52 -5.27
C LYS A 14 -6.60 15.49 -6.37
N THR A 15 -6.63 15.97 -7.62
CA THR A 15 -6.49 15.04 -8.76
C THR A 15 -5.10 14.40 -8.74
N ALA A 16 -4.95 13.25 -9.40
CA ALA A 16 -3.66 12.57 -9.49
C ALA A 16 -2.58 13.50 -10.07
N LEU A 17 -2.90 14.26 -11.11
CA LEU A 17 -1.98 15.17 -11.75
C LEU A 17 -1.57 16.34 -10.84
N GLU A 18 -2.52 16.92 -10.10
CA GLU A 18 -2.24 17.99 -9.12
C GLU A 18 -1.33 17.49 -8.00
N GLY A 19 -1.63 16.32 -7.43
CA GLY A 19 -0.81 15.70 -6.39
C GLY A 19 0.61 15.38 -6.86
N MET A 20 0.76 14.86 -8.07
CA MET A 20 2.08 14.60 -8.67
C MET A 20 2.88 15.88 -8.92
N LYS A 21 2.24 16.95 -9.42
CA LYS A 21 2.89 18.26 -9.62
C LYS A 21 3.37 18.88 -8.31
N GLU A 22 2.62 18.69 -7.23
CA GLU A 22 3.01 19.18 -5.90
C GLU A 22 4.25 18.46 -5.36
N LEU A 23 4.42 17.18 -5.70
CA LEU A 23 5.57 16.36 -5.30
C LEU A 23 6.72 16.40 -6.31
N GLN A 24 6.56 17.12 -7.44
CA GLN A 24 7.59 17.25 -8.46
C GLN A 24 8.84 17.96 -7.91
N GLY A 25 10.02 17.45 -8.25
CA GLY A 25 11.30 18.08 -7.86
C GLY A 25 11.84 17.65 -6.49
N TYR A 26 11.09 16.90 -5.70
CA TYR A 26 11.55 16.38 -4.40
C TYR A 26 12.48 15.15 -4.49
N GLY A 27 12.72 14.63 -5.70
CA GLY A 27 13.69 13.55 -5.93
C GLY A 27 13.17 12.14 -5.67
N PHE A 28 11.86 11.95 -5.75
CA PHE A 28 11.22 10.63 -5.74
C PHE A 28 11.43 9.91 -7.08
N ASP A 29 11.50 8.58 -7.05
CA ASP A 29 11.58 7.73 -8.24
C ASP A 29 10.19 7.45 -8.85
N PHE A 30 9.13 7.54 -8.04
CA PHE A 30 7.75 7.24 -8.43
C PHE A 30 6.74 7.95 -7.54
N PHE A 31 5.49 7.95 -7.97
CA PHE A 31 4.36 8.34 -7.12
C PHE A 31 3.36 7.19 -7.01
N GLU A 32 2.77 7.06 -5.83
CA GLU A 32 1.63 6.20 -5.60
C GLU A 32 0.37 7.06 -5.66
N ILE A 33 -0.40 6.87 -6.72
CA ILE A 33 -1.62 7.65 -6.94
C ILE A 33 -2.82 6.92 -6.36
N LEU A 34 -3.75 7.69 -5.83
CA LEU A 34 -4.99 7.17 -5.27
C LEU A 34 -6.00 6.88 -6.40
N VAL A 35 -6.34 5.61 -6.59
CA VAL A 35 -7.34 5.16 -7.58
C VAL A 35 -8.70 5.06 -6.89
N GLN A 36 -9.16 6.19 -6.32
CA GLN A 36 -10.38 6.23 -5.50
C GLN A 36 -11.06 7.60 -5.50
N GLU A 37 -12.26 7.64 -4.95
CA GLU A 37 -12.97 8.91 -4.73
C GLU A 37 -12.16 9.85 -3.79
N PRO A 38 -12.37 11.16 -3.86
CA PRO A 38 -13.31 11.85 -4.78
C PRO A 38 -12.71 12.14 -6.15
N PHE A 39 -11.39 12.09 -6.34
CA PHE A 39 -10.73 12.63 -7.54
C PHE A 39 -10.09 11.56 -8.44
N GLY A 40 -9.74 10.39 -7.90
CA GLY A 40 -8.99 9.34 -8.58
C GLY A 40 -9.84 8.15 -9.05
N THR A 41 -11.18 8.24 -9.18
CA THR A 41 -11.97 7.12 -9.72
C THR A 41 -11.49 6.75 -11.13
N PRO A 42 -11.64 5.47 -11.57
CA PRO A 42 -11.20 5.01 -12.89
C PRO A 42 -11.68 5.92 -14.03
N GLY A 43 -12.95 6.37 -13.98
CA GLY A 43 -13.52 7.30 -14.97
C GLY A 43 -12.91 8.70 -14.95
N LYS A 44 -12.43 9.19 -13.81
CA LYS A 44 -11.74 10.50 -13.70
C LYS A 44 -10.30 10.39 -14.17
N LEU A 45 -9.58 9.36 -13.73
CA LEU A 45 -8.22 9.07 -14.21
C LEU A 45 -8.15 8.86 -15.72
N MET A 46 -9.18 8.24 -16.31
CA MET A 46 -9.28 8.10 -17.76
C MET A 46 -9.33 9.45 -18.48
N LYS A 47 -9.97 10.46 -17.89
CA LYS A 47 -10.03 11.81 -18.49
C LYS A 47 -8.68 12.51 -18.45
N GLU A 48 -7.86 12.25 -17.42
CA GLU A 48 -6.52 12.81 -17.25
C GLU A 48 -5.40 11.90 -17.80
N GLN A 49 -5.75 10.77 -18.43
CA GLN A 49 -4.79 9.73 -18.82
C GLN A 49 -3.61 10.28 -19.63
N LYS A 50 -3.88 11.10 -20.63
CA LYS A 50 -2.86 11.63 -21.53
C LYS A 50 -1.87 12.50 -20.76
N GLU A 51 -2.38 13.43 -19.97
CA GLU A 51 -1.59 14.37 -19.18
C GLU A 51 -0.77 13.65 -18.10
N ILE A 52 -1.34 12.63 -17.46
CA ILE A 52 -0.63 11.79 -16.48
C ILE A 52 0.55 11.06 -17.15
N ILE A 53 0.32 10.41 -18.29
CA ILE A 53 1.38 9.67 -19.01
C ILE A 53 2.49 10.61 -19.49
N GLU A 54 2.14 11.77 -20.03
CA GLU A 54 3.09 12.79 -20.46
C GLU A 54 3.94 13.28 -19.28
N PHE A 55 3.30 13.64 -18.16
CA PHE A 55 3.98 14.08 -16.94
C PHE A 55 4.97 13.03 -16.41
N VAL A 56 4.54 11.78 -16.32
CA VAL A 56 5.37 10.65 -15.84
C VAL A 56 6.59 10.46 -16.74
N LYS A 57 6.41 10.52 -18.06
CA LYS A 57 7.49 10.39 -19.04
C LYS A 57 8.48 11.55 -18.97
N GLU A 58 8.00 12.78 -18.95
CA GLU A 58 8.83 14.00 -18.90
C GLU A 58 9.69 14.07 -17.64
N ASN A 59 9.19 13.53 -16.52
CA ASN A 59 9.90 13.54 -15.23
C ASN A 59 10.66 12.25 -14.93
N ASN A 60 10.72 11.29 -15.88
CA ASN A 60 11.37 9.99 -15.71
C ASN A 60 10.90 9.24 -14.46
N LEU A 61 9.58 9.24 -14.22
CA LEU A 61 8.91 8.60 -13.09
C LEU A 61 8.22 7.30 -13.53
N PHE A 62 7.75 6.53 -12.57
CA PHE A 62 6.73 5.50 -12.77
C PHE A 62 5.62 5.64 -11.73
N LEU A 63 4.54 4.88 -11.87
CA LEU A 63 3.40 4.96 -10.97
C LEU A 63 3.14 3.63 -10.28
N LEU A 64 2.70 3.72 -9.04
CA LEU A 64 1.95 2.70 -8.31
C LEU A 64 0.53 3.20 -8.07
N GLY A 65 -0.40 2.32 -7.70
CA GLY A 65 -1.77 2.71 -7.48
C GLY A 65 -2.32 2.17 -6.17
N HIS A 66 -3.17 2.96 -5.53
CA HIS A 66 -3.84 2.61 -4.29
C HIS A 66 -5.36 2.79 -4.45
N PRO A 67 -6.12 1.68 -4.65
CA PRO A 67 -7.59 1.69 -4.70
C PRO A 67 -8.20 1.97 -3.34
N PRO A 68 -9.55 2.07 -3.25
CA PRO A 68 -10.24 2.32 -1.98
C PRO A 68 -9.87 1.30 -0.90
N HIS A 69 -9.41 1.78 0.26
CA HIS A 69 -9.06 0.93 1.40
C HIS A 69 -10.28 0.45 2.21
N TRP A 70 -11.48 0.98 1.93
CA TRP A 70 -12.74 0.60 2.57
C TRP A 70 -13.55 -0.42 1.79
N GLY A 71 -12.99 -1.05 0.77
CA GLY A 71 -13.67 -2.04 -0.08
C GLY A 71 -14.16 -3.25 0.72
N GLU A 72 -15.47 -3.55 0.65
CA GLU A 72 -16.05 -4.69 1.36
C GLU A 72 -15.91 -5.99 0.56
N ILE A 73 -14.69 -6.36 0.18
CA ILE A 73 -14.38 -7.55 -0.64
C ILE A 73 -14.64 -8.89 0.07
N ALA A 74 -14.94 -8.88 1.35
CA ALA A 74 -15.37 -10.07 2.10
C ALA A 74 -16.76 -9.89 2.69
N SER A 75 -17.59 -9.01 2.14
CA SER A 75 -18.98 -8.86 2.57
C SER A 75 -19.71 -10.19 2.49
N MET A 76 -20.48 -10.53 3.53
CA MET A 76 -21.36 -11.69 3.54
C MET A 76 -22.57 -11.53 2.59
N HIS A 77 -22.81 -10.30 2.13
CA HIS A 77 -23.75 -10.03 1.02
C HIS A 77 -23.02 -10.19 -0.30
N GLU A 78 -23.23 -11.32 -0.97
CA GLU A 78 -22.55 -11.66 -2.21
C GLU A 78 -22.63 -10.55 -3.29
N GLY A 79 -23.78 -9.89 -3.41
CA GLY A 79 -23.95 -8.78 -4.35
C GLY A 79 -23.02 -7.59 -4.05
N ILE A 80 -22.82 -7.25 -2.77
CA ILE A 80 -21.91 -6.20 -2.34
C ILE A 80 -20.46 -6.64 -2.58
N ARG A 81 -20.11 -7.86 -2.20
CA ARG A 81 -18.79 -8.44 -2.40
C ARG A 81 -18.38 -8.40 -3.88
N LYS A 82 -19.27 -8.88 -4.76
CA LYS A 82 -19.03 -8.88 -6.22
C LYS A 82 -18.93 -7.47 -6.80
N ALA A 83 -19.73 -6.52 -6.32
CA ALA A 83 -19.63 -5.12 -6.74
C ALA A 83 -18.24 -4.55 -6.42
N TRP A 84 -17.71 -4.79 -5.22
CA TRP A 84 -16.36 -4.37 -4.86
C TRP A 84 -15.26 -5.07 -5.66
N VAL A 85 -15.38 -6.36 -5.91
CA VAL A 85 -14.45 -7.09 -6.79
C VAL A 85 -14.42 -6.46 -8.19
N ASN A 86 -15.57 -6.07 -8.73
CA ASN A 86 -15.64 -5.40 -10.02
C ASN A 86 -14.99 -4.00 -9.98
N GLU A 87 -15.17 -3.24 -8.91
CA GLU A 87 -14.49 -1.94 -8.74
C GLU A 87 -12.96 -2.09 -8.72
N TYR A 88 -12.43 -3.15 -8.07
CA TYR A 88 -11.00 -3.46 -8.16
C TYR A 88 -10.57 -3.86 -9.57
N LYS A 89 -11.39 -4.57 -10.32
CA LYS A 89 -11.10 -4.88 -11.74
C LYS A 89 -11.04 -3.62 -12.60
N GLU A 90 -11.97 -2.68 -12.43
CA GLU A 90 -11.92 -1.38 -13.11
C GLU A 90 -10.65 -0.59 -12.71
N SER A 91 -10.25 -0.67 -11.44
CA SER A 91 -9.00 -0.09 -10.96
C SER A 91 -7.75 -0.74 -11.60
N ILE A 92 -7.79 -2.05 -11.87
CA ILE A 92 -6.73 -2.77 -12.60
C ILE A 92 -6.68 -2.33 -14.06
N GLU A 93 -7.83 -2.20 -14.72
CA GLU A 93 -7.88 -1.76 -16.12
C GLU A 93 -7.33 -0.35 -16.31
N ILE A 94 -7.72 0.61 -15.45
CA ILE A 94 -7.16 1.96 -15.53
C ILE A 94 -5.67 1.97 -15.18
N SER A 95 -5.24 1.14 -14.22
CA SER A 95 -3.83 0.96 -13.88
C SER A 95 -3.01 0.48 -15.08
N GLN A 96 -3.49 -0.52 -15.82
CA GLN A 96 -2.85 -0.98 -17.04
C GLN A 96 -2.70 0.15 -18.06
N LYS A 97 -3.75 0.94 -18.28
CA LYS A 97 -3.77 2.05 -19.24
C LYS A 97 -2.82 3.20 -18.84
N LEU A 98 -2.61 3.42 -17.54
CA LEU A 98 -1.67 4.42 -17.02
C LEU A 98 -0.23 3.87 -16.88
N GLY A 99 0.00 2.58 -17.17
CA GLY A 99 1.31 1.95 -17.01
C GLY A 99 1.68 1.62 -15.56
N ILE A 100 0.73 1.68 -14.63
CA ILE A 100 0.89 1.25 -13.24
C ILE A 100 1.14 -0.25 -13.19
N LYS A 101 2.19 -0.68 -12.48
CA LYS A 101 2.59 -2.10 -12.41
C LYS A 101 2.25 -2.78 -11.10
N LYS A 102 1.91 -2.02 -10.08
CA LYS A 102 1.50 -2.54 -8.77
C LYS A 102 0.28 -1.79 -8.28
N LEU A 103 -0.63 -2.53 -7.68
CA LEU A 103 -1.86 -2.01 -7.10
C LEU A 103 -1.99 -2.52 -5.66
N VAL A 104 -2.11 -1.61 -4.70
CA VAL A 104 -2.29 -1.94 -3.28
C VAL A 104 -3.72 -2.39 -3.04
N VAL A 105 -3.93 -3.44 -2.25
CA VAL A 105 -5.26 -3.91 -1.88
C VAL A 105 -5.29 -4.18 -0.38
N HIS A 106 -6.30 -3.62 0.29
CA HIS A 106 -6.56 -3.91 1.69
C HIS A 106 -7.46 -5.14 1.82
N PRO A 107 -7.25 -6.00 2.83
CA PRO A 107 -8.22 -7.01 3.18
C PRO A 107 -9.45 -6.34 3.79
N HIS A 108 -10.62 -6.93 3.60
CA HIS A 108 -11.81 -6.51 4.33
C HIS A 108 -11.70 -6.99 5.79
N THR A 109 -11.73 -6.06 6.72
CA THR A 109 -11.53 -6.31 8.14
C THR A 109 -12.65 -5.76 9.02
N LYS A 110 -13.82 -5.45 8.44
CA LYS A 110 -14.96 -4.90 9.16
C LYS A 110 -15.45 -5.88 10.23
N LYS A 111 -15.77 -5.36 11.41
CA LYS A 111 -16.36 -6.16 12.47
C LYS A 111 -17.76 -6.64 12.10
N TYR A 112 -17.93 -7.95 12.16
CA TYR A 112 -19.25 -8.59 12.30
C TYR A 112 -19.52 -8.95 13.74
N PRO A 113 -20.74 -9.33 14.12
CA PRO A 113 -21.01 -9.89 15.44
C PRO A 113 -20.02 -11.02 15.75
N LYS A 114 -19.51 -11.05 16.98
CA LYS A 114 -18.56 -12.10 17.39
C LYS A 114 -19.19 -13.49 17.22
N GLY A 115 -18.51 -14.35 16.47
CA GLY A 115 -18.93 -15.73 16.25
C GLY A 115 -17.95 -16.39 15.25
N GLU A 116 -17.48 -17.57 15.60
CA GLU A 116 -16.46 -18.30 14.83
C GLU A 116 -16.87 -18.50 13.36
N SER A 117 -18.17 -18.76 13.11
CA SER A 117 -18.70 -18.90 11.75
C SER A 117 -18.60 -17.62 10.91
N PHE A 118 -18.78 -16.44 11.51
CA PHE A 118 -18.64 -15.17 10.80
C PHE A 118 -17.17 -14.87 10.44
N GLU A 119 -16.26 -15.20 11.34
CA GLU A 119 -14.83 -14.98 11.12
C GLU A 119 -14.28 -15.91 10.03
N GLU A 120 -14.74 -17.16 10.02
CA GLU A 120 -14.37 -18.13 9.00
C GLU A 120 -14.90 -17.73 7.61
N GLU A 121 -16.19 -17.41 7.51
CA GLU A 121 -16.81 -16.94 6.28
C GLU A 121 -16.13 -15.66 5.75
N MET A 122 -15.78 -14.73 6.61
CA MET A 122 -15.06 -13.52 6.22
C MET A 122 -13.67 -13.84 5.67
N ARG A 123 -12.94 -14.79 6.28
CA ARG A 123 -11.64 -15.24 5.77
C ARG A 123 -11.77 -15.88 4.39
N GLU A 124 -12.73 -16.78 4.23
CA GLU A 124 -12.99 -17.44 2.95
C GLU A 124 -13.39 -16.46 1.84
N ASN A 125 -14.29 -15.51 2.14
CA ASN A 125 -14.72 -14.47 1.22
C ASN A 125 -13.55 -13.54 0.82
N ASN A 126 -12.65 -13.19 1.77
CA ASN A 126 -11.41 -12.48 1.44
C ASN A 126 -10.54 -13.28 0.47
N ILE A 127 -10.29 -14.57 0.75
CA ILE A 127 -9.48 -15.43 -0.11
C ILE A 127 -10.09 -15.52 -1.51
N GLN A 128 -11.38 -15.78 -1.61
CA GLN A 128 -12.06 -15.87 -2.89
C GLN A 128 -11.96 -14.59 -3.70
N SER A 129 -12.23 -13.44 -3.08
CA SER A 129 -12.16 -12.14 -3.75
C SER A 129 -10.72 -11.75 -4.12
N LEU A 130 -9.77 -11.95 -3.20
CA LEU A 130 -8.35 -11.67 -3.47
C LEU A 130 -7.79 -12.57 -4.57
N THR A 131 -8.21 -13.83 -4.64
CA THR A 131 -7.84 -14.74 -5.75
C THR A 131 -8.33 -14.18 -7.08
N GLU A 132 -9.61 -13.80 -7.15
CA GLU A 132 -10.20 -13.26 -8.38
C GLU A 132 -9.53 -11.93 -8.80
N ILE A 133 -9.26 -11.02 -7.86
CA ILE A 133 -8.57 -9.75 -8.10
C ILE A 133 -7.12 -9.99 -8.55
N ASN A 134 -6.40 -10.90 -7.86
CA ASN A 134 -5.01 -11.19 -8.16
C ASN A 134 -4.83 -11.87 -9.53
N ASP A 135 -5.71 -12.80 -9.90
CA ASP A 135 -5.66 -13.44 -11.19
C ASP A 135 -5.99 -12.45 -12.31
N TYR A 136 -7.01 -11.60 -12.10
CA TYR A 136 -7.32 -10.52 -13.04
C TYR A 136 -6.14 -9.53 -13.19
N GLY A 137 -5.46 -9.21 -12.08
CA GLY A 137 -4.23 -8.40 -12.12
C GLY A 137 -3.11 -9.05 -12.95
N LYS A 138 -2.87 -10.36 -12.78
CA LYS A 138 -1.88 -11.11 -13.58
C LYS A 138 -2.19 -11.02 -15.08
N ASP A 139 -3.44 -11.21 -15.46
CA ASP A 139 -3.88 -11.17 -16.88
C ASP A 139 -3.68 -9.77 -17.50
N HIS A 140 -3.71 -8.72 -16.69
CA HIS A 140 -3.51 -7.32 -17.12
C HIS A 140 -2.09 -6.80 -16.89
N GLY A 141 -1.16 -7.63 -16.40
CA GLY A 141 0.21 -7.25 -16.11
C GLY A 141 0.36 -6.26 -14.95
N VAL A 142 -0.57 -6.30 -14.00
CA VAL A 142 -0.60 -5.51 -12.76
C VAL A 142 -0.42 -6.45 -11.57
N THR A 143 0.63 -6.25 -10.78
CA THR A 143 0.88 -7.02 -9.57
C THR A 143 0.00 -6.52 -8.43
N ILE A 144 -0.77 -7.40 -7.82
CA ILE A 144 -1.54 -7.08 -6.62
C ILE A 144 -0.65 -7.27 -5.38
N VAL A 145 -0.62 -6.28 -4.50
CA VAL A 145 0.08 -6.33 -3.22
C VAL A 145 -0.91 -6.15 -2.07
N LEU A 146 -1.04 -7.16 -1.22
CA LEU A 146 -1.93 -7.14 -0.06
C LEU A 146 -1.25 -6.40 1.08
N GLU A 147 -1.92 -5.41 1.66
CA GLU A 147 -1.41 -4.59 2.76
C GLU A 147 -1.90 -5.05 4.12
N ASN A 148 -1.01 -5.03 5.13
CA ASN A 148 -1.40 -5.19 6.53
C ASN A 148 -2.01 -3.88 7.06
N VAL A 149 -3.15 -3.99 7.70
CA VAL A 149 -3.89 -2.83 8.24
C VAL A 149 -3.93 -2.85 9.76
N PRO A 150 -3.83 -1.66 10.43
CA PRO A 150 -3.89 -1.59 11.89
C PRO A 150 -5.36 -1.68 12.33
N ARG A 151 -5.70 -2.58 13.25
CA ARG A 151 -7.03 -2.53 13.88
C ARG A 151 -6.99 -3.07 15.32
N LYS A 152 -7.18 -2.18 16.26
CA LYS A 152 -7.21 -2.46 17.73
C LYS A 152 -8.27 -3.47 18.12
N GLU A 153 -9.32 -3.55 17.35
CA GLU A 153 -10.50 -4.34 17.69
C GLU A 153 -10.93 -5.29 16.57
N SER A 154 -10.09 -5.50 15.57
CA SER A 154 -10.45 -6.44 14.52
C SER A 154 -10.09 -7.85 14.93
N VAL A 155 -10.96 -8.77 14.55
CA VAL A 155 -10.63 -10.19 14.44
C VAL A 155 -9.54 -10.46 13.41
N PHE A 156 -8.95 -9.42 12.77
CA PHE A 156 -8.00 -9.52 11.68
C PHE A 156 -6.62 -9.08 12.15
N GLY A 157 -5.82 -10.03 12.59
CA GLY A 157 -4.45 -9.80 13.04
C GLY A 157 -3.41 -10.43 12.14
N PHE A 158 -2.20 -10.56 12.67
CA PHE A 158 -1.09 -11.22 11.95
C PHE A 158 -1.45 -12.62 11.41
N GLY A 159 -2.19 -13.41 12.19
CA GLY A 159 -2.61 -14.77 11.81
C GLY A 159 -3.51 -14.76 10.57
N ASP A 160 -4.49 -13.86 10.55
CA ASP A 160 -5.43 -13.72 9.43
C ASP A 160 -4.72 -13.19 8.19
N PHE A 161 -3.87 -12.15 8.33
CA PHE A 161 -3.07 -11.64 7.23
C PHE A 161 -2.19 -12.73 6.62
N LYS A 162 -1.53 -13.53 7.49
CA LYS A 162 -0.72 -14.66 7.05
C LYS A 162 -1.57 -15.71 6.32
N HIS A 163 -2.75 -16.00 6.85
CA HIS A 163 -3.68 -16.95 6.24
C HIS A 163 -4.07 -16.51 4.82
N LEU A 164 -4.43 -15.24 4.61
CA LEU A 164 -4.72 -14.72 3.26
C LEU A 164 -3.51 -14.81 2.33
N ALA A 165 -2.37 -14.32 2.80
CA ALA A 165 -1.15 -14.31 2.01
C ALA A 165 -0.66 -15.71 1.60
N ASP A 166 -0.97 -16.74 2.40
CA ASP A 166 -0.56 -18.12 2.10
C ASP A 166 -1.58 -18.89 1.25
N ASN A 167 -2.85 -18.49 1.25
CA ASN A 167 -3.92 -19.20 0.53
C ASN A 167 -4.32 -18.55 -0.82
N VAL A 168 -3.73 -17.40 -1.18
CA VAL A 168 -3.87 -16.81 -2.51
C VAL A 168 -2.59 -17.00 -3.30
N ASP A 169 -2.65 -17.82 -4.36
CA ASP A 169 -1.47 -18.21 -5.12
C ASP A 169 -0.80 -17.03 -5.84
N GLY A 170 0.50 -16.90 -5.63
CA GLY A 170 1.32 -15.84 -6.24
C GLY A 170 1.06 -14.43 -5.71
N LEU A 171 0.18 -14.25 -4.72
CA LEU A 171 -0.07 -12.95 -4.10
C LEU A 171 1.21 -12.39 -3.47
N LYS A 172 1.50 -11.13 -3.79
CA LYS A 172 2.55 -10.36 -3.13
C LYS A 172 1.99 -9.60 -1.94
N VAL A 173 2.87 -9.18 -1.06
CA VAL A 173 2.45 -8.39 0.10
C VAL A 173 3.16 -7.04 0.13
N LEU A 174 2.44 -6.08 0.66
CA LEU A 174 2.95 -4.83 1.16
C LEU A 174 2.98 -4.90 2.67
N ILE A 175 4.11 -4.53 3.26
CA ILE A 175 4.17 -4.33 4.71
C ILE A 175 4.25 -2.83 4.98
N ASP A 176 3.18 -2.30 5.55
CA ASP A 176 3.21 -0.98 6.16
C ASP A 176 3.84 -1.10 7.55
N ILE A 177 4.95 -0.39 7.74
CA ILE A 177 5.76 -0.42 8.96
C ILE A 177 5.03 0.29 10.10
N GLY A 178 4.36 1.40 9.79
CA GLY A 178 3.56 2.13 10.77
C GLY A 178 2.38 1.32 11.27
N HIS A 179 1.62 0.70 10.36
CA HIS A 179 0.53 -0.21 10.71
C HIS A 179 0.99 -1.39 11.57
N ALA A 180 2.13 -1.98 11.22
CA ALA A 180 2.69 -3.09 12.01
C ALA A 180 3.16 -2.65 13.40
N HIS A 181 3.52 -1.36 13.59
CA HIS A 181 3.97 -0.81 14.87
C HIS A 181 2.81 -0.52 15.84
N ILE A 182 1.67 -0.10 15.32
CA ILE A 182 0.50 0.29 16.12
C ILE A 182 0.08 -0.86 17.05
N TYR A 183 -0.10 -0.56 18.34
CA TYR A 183 -0.48 -1.44 19.46
C TYR A 183 0.54 -2.50 19.88
N TYR A 184 1.51 -2.86 19.03
CA TYR A 184 2.38 -4.01 19.29
C TYR A 184 3.88 -3.69 19.19
N GLY A 185 4.24 -2.48 18.78
CA GLY A 185 5.61 -1.97 18.75
C GLY A 185 6.53 -2.69 17.76
N MET A 186 7.83 -2.49 17.94
CA MET A 186 8.87 -2.98 17.02
C MET A 186 8.95 -4.51 16.90
N ASP A 187 8.59 -5.25 17.94
CA ASP A 187 8.57 -6.72 17.87
C ASP A 187 7.61 -7.22 16.81
N ASN A 188 6.44 -6.58 16.67
CA ASN A 188 5.47 -6.93 15.65
C ASN A 188 5.94 -6.49 14.25
N VAL A 189 6.58 -5.33 14.11
CA VAL A 189 7.22 -4.92 12.86
C VAL A 189 8.16 -6.00 12.36
N PHE A 190 9.09 -6.47 13.21
CA PHE A 190 10.02 -7.52 12.82
C PHE A 190 9.36 -8.89 12.63
N LYS A 191 8.25 -9.16 13.30
CA LYS A 191 7.45 -10.36 13.07
C LYS A 191 6.91 -10.40 11.63
N TYR A 192 6.30 -9.29 11.17
CA TYR A 192 5.82 -9.15 9.79
C TYR A 192 6.98 -9.23 8.78
N LEU A 193 8.03 -8.43 8.96
CA LEU A 193 9.17 -8.42 8.04
C LEU A 193 9.83 -9.80 7.91
N LYS A 194 10.02 -10.54 9.01
CA LYS A 194 10.63 -11.88 8.97
C LYS A 194 9.74 -12.91 8.29
N ALA A 195 8.44 -12.87 8.58
CA ALA A 195 7.50 -13.86 8.05
C ALA A 195 7.26 -13.70 6.54
N PHE A 196 7.20 -12.44 6.07
CA PHE A 196 6.79 -12.14 4.70
C PHE A 196 7.92 -11.75 3.76
N MET A 197 9.18 -11.66 4.22
CA MET A 197 10.31 -11.20 3.41
C MET A 197 10.36 -11.77 1.98
N PRO A 198 10.09 -13.07 1.74
CA PRO A 198 10.10 -13.62 0.38
C PRO A 198 8.94 -13.15 -0.51
N LYS A 199 7.85 -12.66 0.10
CA LYS A 199 6.65 -12.19 -0.60
C LYS A 199 6.55 -10.67 -0.67
N ILE A 200 7.36 -9.93 0.13
CA ILE A 200 7.31 -8.46 0.17
C ILE A 200 7.76 -7.91 -1.18
N ASP A 201 6.86 -7.18 -1.84
CA ASP A 201 7.13 -6.50 -3.10
C ASP A 201 6.99 -4.97 -2.98
N HIS A 202 6.43 -4.49 -1.87
CA HIS A 202 6.27 -3.09 -1.56
C HIS A 202 6.30 -2.83 -0.06
N LEU A 203 6.67 -1.60 0.35
CA LEU A 203 6.65 -1.15 1.75
C LEU A 203 6.04 0.24 1.83
N HIS A 204 5.25 0.51 2.88
CA HIS A 204 4.87 1.85 3.28
C HIS A 204 5.65 2.27 4.53
N PHE A 205 6.09 3.53 4.53
CA PHE A 205 6.85 4.14 5.61
C PHE A 205 6.20 5.42 6.07
N HIS A 206 5.78 5.46 7.31
CA HIS A 206 5.39 6.63 8.08
C HIS A 206 5.69 6.40 9.55
N ASP A 207 5.72 7.44 10.36
CA ASP A 207 6.00 7.32 11.79
C ASP A 207 4.73 7.53 12.63
N ASN A 208 4.67 6.90 13.79
CA ASN A 208 3.58 7.05 14.77
C ASN A 208 4.07 6.73 16.19
N TYR A 209 3.24 7.06 17.18
CA TYR A 209 3.52 6.77 18.59
C TYR A 209 3.12 5.35 19.03
N GLY A 210 2.57 4.53 18.13
CA GLY A 210 2.12 3.16 18.42
C GLY A 210 0.70 3.06 18.92
N GLU A 211 -0.07 4.14 18.90
CA GLU A 211 -1.46 4.20 19.36
C GLU A 211 -2.46 4.45 18.23
N GLU A 212 -2.13 5.38 17.32
CA GLU A 212 -2.97 5.82 16.22
C GLU A 212 -2.19 5.76 14.91
N ASP A 213 -2.91 5.83 13.80
CA ASP A 213 -2.37 5.82 12.45
C ASP A 213 -2.04 7.25 12.01
N ASP A 214 -0.97 7.80 12.60
CA ASP A 214 -0.65 9.24 12.55
C ASP A 214 -0.06 9.71 11.22
N HIS A 215 0.53 8.84 10.42
CA HIS A 215 1.22 9.16 9.17
C HIS A 215 2.22 10.32 9.27
N LEU A 216 2.99 10.37 10.36
CA LEU A 216 3.95 11.45 10.65
C LEU A 216 5.31 11.23 9.96
N PRO A 217 6.11 12.30 9.82
CA PRO A 217 7.44 12.23 9.21
C PRO A 217 8.38 11.27 9.96
N ILE A 218 9.26 10.60 9.23
CA ILE A 218 10.23 9.65 9.78
C ILE A 218 11.12 10.30 10.84
N GLY A 219 11.15 9.70 12.03
CA GLY A 219 11.90 10.17 13.19
C GLY A 219 11.20 11.29 13.96
N ALA A 220 9.90 11.47 13.74
CA ALA A 220 9.06 12.34 14.57
C ALA A 220 8.52 11.60 15.80
N CYS A 221 8.44 10.28 15.76
CA CYS A 221 7.84 9.44 16.78
C CYS A 221 8.74 8.29 17.22
N SER A 222 8.19 7.08 17.37
CA SER A 222 8.83 5.99 18.12
C SER A 222 9.34 4.81 17.29
N ILE A 223 9.14 4.80 15.97
CA ILE A 223 9.59 3.68 15.14
C ILE A 223 11.11 3.72 14.92
N ASP A 224 11.80 2.66 15.27
CA ASP A 224 13.24 2.51 15.02
C ASP A 224 13.52 2.15 13.56
N TYR A 225 13.42 3.15 12.69
CA TYR A 225 13.72 2.99 11.26
C TYR A 225 15.17 2.62 10.97
N LYS A 226 16.11 2.91 11.86
CA LYS A 226 17.50 2.48 11.69
C LYS A 226 17.59 0.96 11.69
N SER A 227 16.99 0.30 12.67
CA SER A 227 16.93 -1.16 12.75
C SER A 227 16.14 -1.78 11.59
N VAL A 228 15.04 -1.15 11.15
CA VAL A 228 14.27 -1.58 9.97
C VAL A 228 15.14 -1.55 8.72
N VAL A 229 15.82 -0.43 8.46
CA VAL A 229 16.71 -0.28 7.29
C VAL A 229 17.87 -1.26 7.33
N GLU A 230 18.50 -1.47 8.48
CA GLU A 230 19.58 -2.46 8.66
C GLU A 230 19.09 -3.87 8.31
N PHE A 231 17.90 -4.25 8.76
CA PHE A 231 17.28 -5.53 8.41
C PHE A 231 17.04 -5.67 6.90
N LEU A 232 16.44 -4.65 6.27
CA LEU A 232 16.16 -4.64 4.83
C LEU A 232 17.44 -4.71 3.99
N LYS A 233 18.50 -3.98 4.39
CA LYS A 233 19.84 -4.06 3.76
C LYS A 233 20.41 -5.47 3.84
N LYS A 234 20.35 -6.10 5.03
CA LYS A 234 20.82 -7.50 5.22
C LYS A 234 20.04 -8.47 4.33
N LYS A 235 18.77 -8.22 4.07
CA LYS A 235 17.90 -9.01 3.21
C LYS A 235 18.00 -8.63 1.72
N LYS A 236 18.83 -7.63 1.38
CA LYS A 236 19.03 -7.13 0.02
C LYS A 236 17.72 -6.66 -0.64
N TYR A 237 16.87 -5.99 0.13
CA TYR A 237 15.62 -5.45 -0.37
C TYR A 237 15.89 -4.35 -1.42
N ASP A 238 15.32 -4.52 -2.62
CA ASP A 238 15.55 -3.67 -3.80
C ASP A 238 14.26 -3.28 -4.53
N LYS A 239 13.11 -3.43 -3.85
CA LYS A 239 11.80 -3.12 -4.43
C LYS A 239 11.42 -1.64 -4.22
N THR A 240 10.20 -1.36 -3.87
CA THR A 240 9.66 -0.01 -3.74
C THR A 240 9.27 0.33 -2.31
N ILE A 241 9.49 1.58 -1.91
CA ILE A 241 9.07 2.14 -0.61
C ILE A 241 8.32 3.42 -0.87
N THR A 242 7.05 3.51 -0.48
CA THR A 242 6.26 4.74 -0.48
C THR A 242 6.33 5.41 0.89
N PHE A 243 6.58 6.72 0.90
CA PHE A 243 6.40 7.55 2.09
C PHE A 243 4.97 8.06 2.13
N GLU A 244 4.18 7.56 3.06
CA GLU A 244 2.81 8.00 3.34
C GLU A 244 2.81 9.06 4.44
N ILE A 245 3.29 10.24 4.11
CA ILE A 245 3.39 11.36 5.05
C ILE A 245 2.29 12.37 4.74
N PHE A 246 1.24 12.37 5.56
CA PHE A 246 0.04 13.18 5.34
C PHE A 246 0.11 14.54 6.04
N THR A 247 1.21 15.24 5.83
CA THR A 247 1.38 16.62 6.29
C THR A 247 0.98 17.63 5.24
N LYS A 248 0.58 18.83 5.69
CA LYS A 248 0.25 19.94 4.79
C LYS A 248 1.48 20.39 3.99
N ASP A 249 2.64 20.41 4.63
CA ASP A 249 3.92 20.74 4.02
C ASP A 249 4.58 19.47 3.46
N LYS A 250 4.75 19.41 2.15
CA LYS A 250 5.29 18.24 1.43
C LYS A 250 6.80 18.08 1.57
N ASP A 251 7.52 19.09 2.08
CA ASP A 251 8.94 18.98 2.42
C ASP A 251 9.19 17.82 3.38
N TYR A 252 8.26 17.52 4.29
CA TYR A 252 8.41 16.44 5.26
C TYR A 252 8.51 15.05 4.64
N ALA A 253 7.84 14.80 3.50
CA ALA A 253 7.98 13.55 2.78
C ALA A 253 9.40 13.42 2.17
N SER A 254 9.92 14.50 1.60
CA SER A 254 11.30 14.56 1.08
C SER A 254 12.34 14.42 2.19
N ILE A 255 12.18 15.12 3.31
CA ILE A 255 13.06 15.01 4.48
C ILE A 255 13.07 13.56 5.01
N SER A 256 11.91 12.91 5.07
CA SER A 256 11.77 11.51 5.48
C SER A 256 12.54 10.58 4.54
N MET A 257 12.40 10.76 3.23
CA MET A 257 13.16 10.03 2.23
C MET A 257 14.68 10.23 2.39
N GLN A 258 15.13 11.47 2.58
CA GLN A 258 16.57 11.76 2.76
C GLN A 258 17.14 11.10 4.03
N LYS A 259 16.41 11.11 5.14
CA LYS A 259 16.79 10.38 6.35
C LYS A 259 16.96 8.88 6.07
N ILE A 260 16.01 8.26 5.38
CA ILE A 260 16.07 6.83 5.02
C ILE A 260 17.23 6.56 4.04
N LYS A 261 17.42 7.39 3.01
CA LYS A 261 18.59 7.30 2.10
C LYS A 261 19.91 7.37 2.87
N GLY A 262 20.03 8.29 3.84
CA GLY A 262 21.19 8.40 4.71
C GLY A 262 21.46 7.12 5.52
N MET A 263 20.41 6.48 6.07
CA MET A 263 20.53 5.19 6.76
C MET A 263 20.94 4.05 5.80
N TRP A 264 20.55 4.14 4.52
CA TRP A 264 21.04 3.22 3.47
C TRP A 264 22.51 3.45 3.12
N GLY A 265 23.07 4.63 3.44
CA GLY A 265 24.43 5.03 3.10
C GLY A 265 24.54 5.69 1.72
N VAL A 266 23.43 6.26 1.23
CA VAL A 266 23.36 7.07 0.01
C VAL A 266 23.34 8.54 0.41
N LYS A 267 24.18 9.37 -0.25
CA LYS A 267 24.19 10.83 -0.05
C LYS A 267 23.23 11.50 -1.03
#